data_c472092d4053e6224e20cbfa4e3d0f10
#
_entry.id   c472092d4053e6224e20cbfa4e3d0f10
#
_cell.length_a   1.000
_cell.length_b   1.000
_cell.length_c   1.000
_cell.angle_alpha   90.00
_cell.angle_beta   90.00
_cell.angle_gamma   90.00
#
_symmetry.space_group_name_H-M   'P 1'
#
loop_
_entity.id
_entity.type
_entity.pdbx_description
1 polymer ?
#
loop_
_entity_poly.entity_id
_entity_poly.type
_entity_poly.pdbx_seq_one_letter_code
_entity_poly.pdbx_strand_id
1 'polypeptide(L)'
;MDSYLGFSKIYDELINEDISYGKIAEFILQEVSGRERYLDLGCGTGNLSSIVGKSFRETFLVDLSPDMLTIAEDKFSELKIPHRSFALSMNEISFHERFDLITSSIDAINYLLEEEQVEYLFRRVFDHLEDDGVFIFDVNSAYKIREILGSNDYVLTRDNLAYTWENYYEDDVVEMSLNFFIQKGELYERIEEIHEERAYEADRLIEMLKNAGFNKVILCDDYTGNPIQELTERITFIVRKR
;
A
#
# COMPACT_ATOMS: atom_id res chain seq x y z
N MET A 1 -6.41 13.00 -20.59
CA MET A 1 -7.17 13.02 -19.33
C MET A 1 -8.04 11.78 -19.12
N ASP A 2 -8.60 11.18 -20.18
CA ASP A 2 -9.46 9.98 -20.04
C ASP A 2 -8.75 8.63 -19.86
N SER A 3 -7.44 8.54 -20.13
CA SER A 3 -6.70 7.27 -20.07
C SER A 3 -6.41 6.80 -18.65
N TYR A 4 -6.04 7.71 -17.74
CA TYR A 4 -5.73 7.37 -16.35
C TYR A 4 -6.96 6.97 -15.52
N LEU A 5 -8.10 7.61 -15.70
CA LEU A 5 -9.37 7.20 -15.08
C LEU A 5 -9.84 5.81 -15.56
N GLY A 6 -9.47 5.44 -16.79
CA GLY A 6 -9.71 4.09 -17.32
C GLY A 6 -8.83 3.03 -16.65
N PHE A 7 -7.56 3.34 -16.42
CA PHE A 7 -6.60 2.45 -15.78
C PHE A 7 -6.95 2.18 -14.32
N SER A 8 -7.23 3.20 -13.53
CA SER A 8 -7.55 3.04 -12.11
C SER A 8 -8.76 2.14 -11.86
N LYS A 9 -9.75 2.15 -12.76
CA LYS A 9 -10.91 1.23 -12.68
C LYS A 9 -10.53 -0.21 -13.01
N ILE A 10 -9.67 -0.41 -14.00
CA ILE A 10 -9.19 -1.73 -14.41
C ILE A 10 -8.22 -2.28 -13.36
N TYR A 11 -7.38 -1.43 -12.82
CA TYR A 11 -6.52 -1.75 -11.69
C TYR A 11 -7.33 -2.24 -10.49
N ASP A 12 -8.40 -1.53 -10.14
CA ASP A 12 -9.32 -1.96 -9.08
C ASP A 12 -9.99 -3.31 -9.40
N GLU A 13 -10.42 -3.55 -10.65
CA GLU A 13 -11.00 -4.83 -11.04
C GLU A 13 -10.00 -5.99 -10.92
N LEU A 14 -8.77 -5.82 -11.40
CA LEU A 14 -7.74 -6.85 -11.37
C LEU A 14 -7.24 -7.15 -9.95
N ILE A 15 -6.97 -6.11 -9.17
CA ILE A 15 -6.48 -6.28 -7.79
C ILE A 15 -7.58 -6.77 -6.85
N ASN A 16 -8.83 -6.36 -7.03
CA ASN A 16 -9.94 -6.82 -6.21
C ASN A 16 -10.21 -8.33 -6.30
N GLU A 17 -9.74 -9.01 -7.36
CA GLU A 17 -9.87 -10.46 -7.46
C GLU A 17 -8.94 -11.20 -6.48
N ASP A 18 -7.78 -10.61 -6.15
CA ASP A 18 -6.75 -11.25 -5.34
C ASP A 18 -6.72 -10.74 -3.89
N ILE A 19 -7.27 -9.55 -3.61
CA ILE A 19 -7.17 -8.91 -2.28
C ILE A 19 -8.51 -8.83 -1.58
N SER A 20 -8.61 -9.44 -0.40
CA SER A 20 -9.78 -9.34 0.46
C SER A 20 -9.69 -8.13 1.41
N TYR A 21 -9.96 -6.92 0.91
CA TYR A 21 -9.93 -5.67 1.71
C TYR A 21 -10.74 -5.74 3.00
N GLY A 22 -11.87 -6.48 3.00
CA GLY A 22 -12.69 -6.66 4.20
C GLY A 22 -11.96 -7.39 5.32
N LYS A 23 -11.21 -8.45 5.00
CA LYS A 23 -10.41 -9.21 5.99
C LYS A 23 -9.23 -8.39 6.49
N ILE A 24 -8.55 -7.67 5.59
CA ILE A 24 -7.45 -6.77 5.96
C ILE A 24 -7.96 -5.68 6.92
N ALA A 25 -9.09 -5.04 6.59
CA ALA A 25 -9.68 -4.01 7.44
C ALA A 25 -10.10 -4.56 8.81
N GLU A 26 -10.68 -5.76 8.85
CA GLU A 26 -11.04 -6.43 10.12
C GLU A 26 -9.79 -6.66 10.98
N PHE A 27 -8.71 -7.20 10.39
CA PHE A 27 -7.44 -7.40 11.09
C PHE A 27 -6.88 -6.07 11.64
N ILE A 28 -6.80 -5.03 10.80
CA ILE A 28 -6.31 -3.71 11.21
C ILE A 28 -7.14 -3.16 12.38
N LEU A 29 -8.46 -3.23 12.29
CA LEU A 29 -9.36 -2.67 13.30
C LEU A 29 -9.31 -3.41 14.65
N GLN A 30 -8.86 -4.66 14.69
CA GLN A 30 -8.63 -5.40 15.94
C GLN A 30 -7.39 -4.90 16.68
N GLU A 31 -6.40 -4.36 15.97
CA GLU A 31 -5.13 -3.91 16.53
C GLU A 31 -5.17 -2.48 17.10
N VAL A 32 -6.21 -1.69 16.81
CA VAL A 32 -6.28 -0.28 17.20
C VAL A 32 -7.39 -0.02 18.22
N SER A 33 -7.08 0.74 19.26
CA SER A 33 -8.02 1.10 20.35
C SER A 33 -8.64 2.49 20.17
N GLY A 34 -7.87 3.49 19.74
CA GLY A 34 -8.35 4.84 19.45
C GLY A 34 -9.13 4.92 18.13
N ARG A 35 -10.00 5.92 17.99
CA ARG A 35 -10.86 6.10 16.80
C ARG A 35 -11.03 7.57 16.40
N GLU A 36 -10.12 8.42 16.82
CA GLU A 36 -10.18 9.85 16.46
C GLU A 36 -9.65 10.08 15.05
N ARG A 37 -8.39 9.67 14.77
CA ARG A 37 -7.74 9.95 13.48
C ARG A 37 -7.02 8.75 12.91
N TYR A 38 -7.23 8.57 11.63
CA TYR A 38 -6.58 7.56 10.81
C TYR A 38 -5.81 8.25 9.67
N LEU A 39 -4.57 7.82 9.42
CA LEU A 39 -3.74 8.24 8.29
C LEU A 39 -3.40 7.03 7.43
N ASP A 40 -3.69 7.12 6.13
CA ASP A 40 -3.32 6.11 5.15
C ASP A 40 -2.27 6.67 4.19
N LEU A 41 -1.11 6.03 4.12
CA LEU A 41 0.06 6.39 3.32
C LEU A 41 0.17 5.49 2.10
N GLY A 42 0.07 6.05 0.89
CA GLY A 42 -0.08 5.30 -0.34
C GLY A 42 -1.50 4.72 -0.45
N CYS A 43 -2.52 5.55 -0.24
CA CYS A 43 -3.91 5.08 -0.12
C CYS A 43 -4.51 4.59 -1.46
N GLY A 44 -3.88 4.90 -2.60
CA GLY A 44 -4.38 4.57 -3.93
C GLY A 44 -5.80 5.09 -4.14
N THR A 45 -6.67 4.25 -4.68
CA THR A 45 -8.10 4.55 -4.89
C THR A 45 -8.95 4.50 -3.62
N GLY A 46 -8.35 4.29 -2.46
CA GLY A 46 -9.03 4.29 -1.16
C GLY A 46 -9.88 3.06 -0.87
N ASN A 47 -9.66 1.92 -1.53
CA ASN A 47 -10.45 0.71 -1.31
C ASN A 47 -10.38 0.23 0.14
N LEU A 48 -9.18 0.05 0.69
CA LEU A 48 -8.98 -0.35 2.06
C LEU A 48 -9.36 0.77 3.03
N SER A 49 -8.84 1.98 2.77
CA SER A 49 -9.06 3.14 3.64
C SER A 49 -10.52 3.48 3.81
N SER A 50 -11.37 3.29 2.78
CA SER A 50 -12.80 3.57 2.89
C SER A 50 -13.54 2.59 3.81
N ILE A 51 -13.03 1.38 3.99
CA ILE A 51 -13.58 0.41 4.93
C ILE A 51 -13.13 0.74 6.36
N VAL A 52 -11.82 0.95 6.56
CA VAL A 52 -11.22 1.27 7.85
C VAL A 52 -11.71 2.63 8.37
N GLY A 53 -11.74 3.65 7.50
CA GLY A 53 -12.10 5.03 7.83
C GLY A 53 -13.51 5.21 8.38
N LYS A 54 -14.46 4.30 8.08
CA LYS A 54 -15.80 4.29 8.69
C LYS A 54 -15.77 4.20 10.21
N SER A 55 -14.69 3.68 10.77
CA SER A 55 -14.52 3.50 12.21
C SER A 55 -13.83 4.69 12.90
N PHE A 56 -13.44 5.71 12.16
CA PHE A 56 -12.71 6.87 12.65
C PHE A 56 -13.51 8.15 12.47
N ARG A 57 -13.23 9.13 13.34
CA ARG A 57 -13.85 10.45 13.25
C ARG A 57 -13.36 11.22 12.02
N GLU A 58 -12.09 11.07 11.66
CA GLU A 58 -11.48 11.73 10.52
C GLU A 58 -10.37 10.84 9.91
N THR A 59 -10.32 10.79 8.57
CA THR A 59 -9.32 10.04 7.83
C THR A 59 -8.46 10.99 6.99
N PHE A 60 -7.16 10.78 6.99
CA PHE A 60 -6.20 11.47 6.12
C PHE A 60 -5.71 10.50 5.06
N LEU A 61 -5.85 10.89 3.81
CA LEU A 61 -5.45 10.12 2.64
C LEU A 61 -4.22 10.77 2.02
N VAL A 62 -3.16 10.00 1.86
CA VAL A 62 -1.91 10.46 1.24
C VAL A 62 -1.57 9.53 0.09
N ASP A 63 -1.38 10.10 -1.10
CA ASP A 63 -0.89 9.38 -2.28
C ASP A 63 -0.10 10.33 -3.18
N LEU A 64 0.83 9.80 -3.98
CA LEU A 64 1.56 10.58 -4.97
C LEU A 64 0.71 10.91 -6.20
N SER A 65 -0.28 10.07 -6.51
CA SER A 65 -1.12 10.19 -7.69
C SER A 65 -2.38 11.02 -7.40
N PRO A 66 -2.52 12.24 -7.98
CA PRO A 66 -3.75 13.02 -7.89
C PRO A 66 -4.97 12.30 -8.50
N ASP A 67 -4.76 11.45 -9.50
CA ASP A 67 -5.83 10.71 -10.15
C ASP A 67 -6.38 9.62 -9.22
N MET A 68 -5.50 8.90 -8.50
CA MET A 68 -5.90 7.94 -7.47
C MET A 68 -6.67 8.64 -6.34
N LEU A 69 -6.17 9.78 -5.86
CA LEU A 69 -6.84 10.57 -4.83
C LEU A 69 -8.22 11.07 -5.27
N THR A 70 -8.39 11.44 -6.54
CA THR A 70 -9.71 11.83 -7.04
C THR A 70 -10.74 10.72 -6.87
N ILE A 71 -10.37 9.49 -7.19
CA ILE A 71 -11.25 8.31 -7.01
C ILE A 71 -11.49 8.04 -5.52
N ALA A 72 -10.45 8.15 -4.69
CA ALA A 72 -10.59 7.99 -3.25
C ALA A 72 -11.53 9.04 -2.65
N GLU A 73 -11.39 10.33 -3.02
CA GLU A 73 -12.26 11.43 -2.58
C GLU A 73 -13.73 11.21 -2.97
N ASP A 74 -13.99 10.79 -4.22
CA ASP A 74 -15.35 10.47 -4.69
C ASP A 74 -15.94 9.34 -3.82
N LYS A 75 -15.19 8.26 -3.61
CA LYS A 75 -15.60 7.12 -2.79
C LYS A 75 -15.91 7.53 -1.34
N PHE A 76 -15.03 8.32 -0.71
CA PHE A 76 -15.22 8.81 0.65
C PHE A 76 -16.41 9.76 0.77
N SER A 77 -16.61 10.62 -0.23
CA SER A 77 -17.75 11.56 -0.31
C SER A 77 -19.07 10.81 -0.44
N GLU A 78 -19.16 9.81 -1.33
CA GLU A 78 -20.34 8.96 -1.49
C GLU A 78 -20.69 8.22 -0.19
N LEU A 79 -19.69 7.69 0.49
CA LEU A 79 -19.84 6.98 1.77
C LEU A 79 -20.02 7.91 2.96
N LYS A 80 -19.90 9.23 2.78
CA LYS A 80 -19.97 10.28 3.81
C LYS A 80 -18.98 10.07 4.95
N ILE A 81 -17.78 9.61 4.62
CA ILE A 81 -16.69 9.45 5.57
C ILE A 81 -15.93 10.78 5.65
N PRO A 82 -15.76 11.39 6.85
CA PRO A 82 -14.97 12.60 7.00
C PRO A 82 -13.51 12.34 6.63
N HIS A 83 -12.97 13.14 5.69
CA HIS A 83 -11.62 12.93 5.20
C HIS A 83 -10.95 14.22 4.75
N ARG A 84 -9.63 14.16 4.63
CA ARG A 84 -8.77 15.11 3.90
C ARG A 84 -7.81 14.30 3.05
N SER A 85 -7.53 14.79 1.84
CA SER A 85 -6.61 14.16 0.91
C SER A 85 -5.44 15.09 0.58
N PHE A 86 -4.27 14.48 0.34
CA PHE A 86 -3.01 15.19 0.13
C PHE A 86 -2.20 14.49 -0.96
N ALA A 87 -2.00 15.19 -2.10
CA ALA A 87 -1.14 14.71 -3.18
C ALA A 87 0.33 15.02 -2.84
N LEU A 88 0.97 14.11 -2.11
CA LEU A 88 2.36 14.24 -1.69
C LEU A 88 3.00 12.87 -1.43
N SER A 89 4.33 12.84 -1.41
CA SER A 89 5.05 11.63 -1.01
C SER A 89 4.78 11.29 0.46
N MET A 90 4.69 9.97 0.77
CA MET A 90 4.60 9.52 2.16
C MET A 90 5.76 10.02 3.04
N ASN A 91 6.90 10.39 2.44
CA ASN A 91 8.03 11.00 3.13
C ASN A 91 7.84 12.48 3.46
N GLU A 92 6.90 13.16 2.81
CA GLU A 92 6.69 14.60 2.96
C GLU A 92 5.63 14.96 3.99
N ILE A 93 5.04 13.96 4.67
CA ILE A 93 4.02 14.20 5.69
C ILE A 93 4.55 15.12 6.78
N SER A 94 3.77 16.17 7.08
CA SER A 94 4.09 17.16 8.13
C SER A 94 2.80 17.76 8.67
N PHE A 95 2.05 16.96 9.41
CA PHE A 95 0.80 17.36 10.03
C PHE A 95 1.04 17.87 11.46
N HIS A 96 0.14 18.68 11.96
CA HIS A 96 0.12 19.06 13.39
C HIS A 96 -0.59 17.99 14.23
N GLU A 97 -1.45 17.22 13.58
CA GLU A 97 -2.25 16.16 14.16
C GLU A 97 -1.40 14.90 14.41
N ARG A 98 -1.79 14.15 15.45
CA ARG A 98 -1.35 12.77 15.66
C ARG A 98 -2.48 11.80 15.38
N PHE A 99 -2.13 10.56 15.12
CA PHE A 99 -3.03 9.53 14.62
C PHE A 99 -3.06 8.32 15.54
N ASP A 100 -4.26 7.77 15.79
CA ASP A 100 -4.44 6.51 16.50
C ASP A 100 -4.00 5.32 15.65
N LEU A 101 -4.20 5.46 14.32
CA LEU A 101 -3.80 4.49 13.33
C LEU A 101 -3.07 5.19 12.19
N ILE A 102 -1.93 4.64 11.79
CA ILE A 102 -1.29 4.93 10.51
C ILE A 102 -1.18 3.61 9.76
N THR A 103 -1.54 3.60 8.48
CA THR A 103 -1.32 2.43 7.60
C THR A 103 -0.48 2.81 6.39
N SER A 104 0.22 1.81 5.84
CA SER A 104 0.80 1.83 4.50
C SER A 104 0.67 0.41 3.97
N SER A 105 -0.40 0.16 3.21
CA SER A 105 -0.82 -1.20 2.88
C SER A 105 -0.65 -1.50 1.40
N ILE A 106 -0.60 -2.79 1.08
CA ILE A 106 -0.46 -3.30 -0.29
C ILE A 106 0.85 -2.79 -0.89
N ASP A 107 1.95 -3.28 -0.27
CA ASP A 107 3.34 -3.09 -0.73
C ASP A 107 3.80 -1.65 -0.97
N ALA A 108 3.05 -0.63 -0.53
CA ALA A 108 3.39 0.76 -0.79
C ALA A 108 4.82 1.16 -0.31
N ILE A 109 5.35 0.51 0.72
CA ILE A 109 6.72 0.76 1.21
C ILE A 109 7.78 0.23 0.23
N ASN A 110 7.50 -0.83 -0.53
CA ASN A 110 8.46 -1.37 -1.50
C ASN A 110 8.79 -0.38 -2.63
N TYR A 111 7.90 0.60 -2.90
CA TYR A 111 8.14 1.69 -3.85
C TYR A 111 9.17 2.74 -3.38
N LEU A 112 9.58 2.71 -2.12
CA LEU A 112 10.72 3.49 -1.64
C LEU A 112 11.99 2.71 -1.95
N LEU A 113 12.70 3.10 -2.99
CA LEU A 113 13.84 2.35 -3.50
C LEU A 113 15.13 2.53 -2.68
N GLU A 114 15.20 3.57 -1.84
CA GLU A 114 16.38 3.87 -1.02
C GLU A 114 16.07 3.65 0.46
N GLU A 115 16.98 2.98 1.17
CA GLU A 115 16.83 2.70 2.61
C GLU A 115 16.67 3.97 3.45
N GLU A 116 17.37 5.04 3.07
CA GLU A 116 17.27 6.33 3.74
C GLU A 116 15.87 6.93 3.67
N GLN A 117 15.12 6.66 2.59
CA GLN A 117 13.73 7.08 2.45
C GLN A 117 12.84 6.34 3.44
N VAL A 118 13.05 5.03 3.61
CA VAL A 118 12.31 4.20 4.57
C VAL A 118 12.63 4.61 6.02
N GLU A 119 13.90 4.83 6.34
CA GLU A 119 14.31 5.31 7.67
C GLU A 119 13.70 6.68 7.98
N TYR A 120 13.67 7.57 6.99
CA TYR A 120 13.06 8.89 7.15
C TYR A 120 11.54 8.78 7.36
N LEU A 121 10.86 7.96 6.55
CA LEU A 121 9.43 7.66 6.71
C LEU A 121 9.11 7.15 8.11
N PHE A 122 9.86 6.16 8.61
CA PHE A 122 9.59 5.58 9.93
C PHE A 122 9.74 6.61 11.06
N ARG A 123 10.71 7.55 10.96
CA ARG A 123 10.83 8.67 11.89
C ARG A 123 9.62 9.59 11.81
N ARG A 124 9.16 9.93 10.60
CA ARG A 124 7.96 10.75 10.41
C ARG A 124 6.72 10.07 10.98
N VAL A 125 6.55 8.78 10.73
CA VAL A 125 5.44 7.99 11.31
C VAL A 125 5.52 8.01 12.84
N PHE A 126 6.70 7.81 13.43
CA PHE A 126 6.89 7.86 14.87
C PHE A 126 6.44 9.22 15.47
N ASP A 127 6.80 10.32 14.83
CA ASP A 127 6.43 11.66 15.28
C ASP A 127 4.92 11.93 15.23
N HIS A 128 4.24 11.35 14.22
CA HIS A 128 2.81 11.55 13.97
C HIS A 128 1.91 10.52 14.67
N LEU A 129 2.45 9.45 15.22
CA LEU A 129 1.66 8.44 15.92
C LEU A 129 1.34 8.91 17.35
N GLU A 130 0.13 8.63 17.85
CA GLU A 130 -0.19 8.79 19.27
C GLU A 130 0.63 7.79 20.11
N ASP A 131 0.75 8.04 21.42
CA ASP A 131 1.60 7.21 22.30
C ASP A 131 1.11 5.77 22.41
N ASP A 132 -0.20 5.54 22.31
CA ASP A 132 -0.89 4.25 22.28
C ASP A 132 -1.39 3.88 20.87
N GLY A 133 -1.00 4.65 19.87
CA GLY A 133 -1.32 4.42 18.47
C GLY A 133 -0.57 3.22 17.89
N VAL A 134 -1.03 2.78 16.73
CA VAL A 134 -0.43 1.68 15.99
C VAL A 134 -0.13 2.07 14.55
N PHE A 135 1.05 1.70 14.08
CA PHE A 135 1.42 1.73 12.67
C PHE A 135 1.36 0.33 12.11
N ILE A 136 0.56 0.11 11.06
CA ILE A 136 0.44 -1.19 10.39
C ILE A 136 0.78 -0.99 8.93
N PHE A 137 1.73 -1.77 8.45
CA PHE A 137 2.11 -1.79 7.04
C PHE A 137 2.44 -3.20 6.60
N ASP A 138 2.44 -3.42 5.30
CA ASP A 138 2.94 -4.64 4.71
C ASP A 138 3.98 -4.36 3.63
N VAL A 139 4.73 -5.40 3.33
CA VAL A 139 5.67 -5.42 2.21
C VAL A 139 5.53 -6.73 1.44
N ASN A 140 5.73 -6.68 0.13
CA ASN A 140 6.14 -7.84 -0.62
C ASN A 140 7.46 -8.33 -0.05
N SER A 141 7.53 -9.59 0.37
CA SER A 141 8.74 -10.14 0.96
C SER A 141 9.90 -10.17 -0.03
N ALA A 142 11.13 -10.18 0.47
CA ALA A 142 12.30 -10.35 -0.39
C ALA A 142 12.22 -11.67 -1.20
N TYR A 143 11.64 -12.73 -0.61
CA TYR A 143 11.35 -13.97 -1.32
C TYR A 143 10.41 -13.73 -2.52
N LYS A 144 9.28 -13.05 -2.33
CA LYS A 144 8.33 -12.77 -3.41
C LYS A 144 8.97 -11.96 -4.53
N ILE A 145 9.71 -10.90 -4.17
CA ILE A 145 10.32 -10.02 -5.19
C ILE A 145 11.39 -10.77 -5.97
N ARG A 146 12.27 -11.54 -5.32
CA ARG A 146 13.38 -12.23 -5.98
C ARG A 146 12.95 -13.48 -6.74
N GLU A 147 12.18 -14.35 -6.07
CA GLU A 147 11.93 -15.71 -6.57
C GLU A 147 10.63 -15.80 -7.37
N ILE A 148 9.64 -14.96 -7.08
CA ILE A 148 8.35 -14.99 -7.77
C ILE A 148 8.29 -13.92 -8.84
N LEU A 149 8.38 -12.62 -8.49
CA LEU A 149 8.29 -11.54 -9.46
C LEU A 149 9.54 -11.50 -10.35
N GLY A 150 10.73 -11.49 -9.78
CA GLY A 150 11.99 -11.39 -10.52
C GLY A 150 12.32 -12.58 -11.45
N SER A 151 11.54 -13.66 -11.37
CA SER A 151 11.78 -14.89 -12.16
C SER A 151 10.66 -15.25 -13.13
N ASN A 152 9.58 -14.47 -13.20
CA ASN A 152 8.41 -14.79 -14.00
C ASN A 152 7.85 -13.58 -14.75
N ASP A 153 7.32 -13.84 -15.94
CA ASP A 153 6.48 -12.91 -16.68
C ASP A 153 5.04 -13.44 -16.68
N TYR A 154 4.07 -12.56 -16.77
CA TYR A 154 2.67 -12.92 -16.73
C TYR A 154 1.90 -12.40 -17.95
N VAL A 155 0.97 -13.18 -18.43
CA VAL A 155 0.06 -12.80 -19.51
C VAL A 155 -1.36 -13.22 -19.12
N LEU A 156 -2.29 -12.30 -19.21
CA LEU A 156 -3.71 -12.57 -19.05
C LEU A 156 -4.46 -12.12 -20.31
N THR A 157 -5.43 -12.93 -20.74
CA THR A 157 -6.36 -12.57 -21.81
C THR A 157 -7.78 -12.88 -21.36
N ARG A 158 -8.65 -11.88 -21.43
CA ARG A 158 -10.10 -11.95 -21.21
C ARG A 158 -10.83 -11.36 -22.40
N ASP A 159 -12.18 -11.46 -22.47
CA ASP A 159 -12.97 -11.06 -23.63
C ASP A 159 -12.69 -9.63 -24.12
N ASN A 160 -12.50 -8.68 -23.20
CA ASN A 160 -12.33 -7.23 -23.50
C ASN A 160 -11.02 -6.64 -22.97
N LEU A 161 -10.16 -7.45 -22.36
CA LEU A 161 -8.91 -7.04 -21.75
C LEU A 161 -7.82 -8.09 -21.96
N ALA A 162 -6.65 -7.66 -22.36
CA ALA A 162 -5.43 -8.44 -22.22
C ALA A 162 -4.37 -7.62 -21.51
N TYR A 163 -3.50 -8.26 -20.75
CA TYR A 163 -2.28 -7.59 -20.26
C TYR A 163 -1.07 -8.51 -20.38
N THR A 164 0.09 -7.88 -20.55
CA THR A 164 1.40 -8.49 -20.33
C THR A 164 2.06 -7.80 -19.16
N TRP A 165 2.76 -8.57 -18.35
CA TRP A 165 3.52 -8.09 -17.21
C TRP A 165 4.90 -8.75 -17.29
N GLU A 166 5.89 -7.97 -17.71
CA GLU A 166 7.28 -8.37 -17.86
C GLU A 166 8.08 -7.84 -16.67
N ASN A 167 8.93 -8.67 -16.09
CA ASN A 167 9.71 -8.33 -14.91
C ASN A 167 11.21 -8.37 -15.22
N TYR A 168 11.93 -7.37 -14.71
CA TYR A 168 13.38 -7.34 -14.72
C TYR A 168 13.90 -7.10 -13.30
N TYR A 169 14.72 -8.01 -12.80
CA TYR A 169 15.26 -7.96 -11.45
C TYR A 169 16.76 -7.72 -11.45
N GLU A 170 17.22 -6.66 -10.78
CA GLU A 170 18.62 -6.32 -10.59
C GLU A 170 18.81 -5.53 -9.28
N ASP A 171 19.88 -5.78 -8.54
CA ASP A 171 20.28 -5.03 -7.34
C ASP A 171 19.18 -4.85 -6.27
N ASP A 172 18.48 -5.95 -5.98
CA ASP A 172 17.33 -5.98 -5.04
C ASP A 172 16.11 -5.17 -5.49
N VAL A 173 16.04 -4.71 -6.72
CA VAL A 173 14.88 -4.03 -7.31
C VAL A 173 14.28 -4.87 -8.43
N VAL A 174 12.97 -5.00 -8.45
CA VAL A 174 12.22 -5.50 -9.59
C VAL A 174 11.55 -4.34 -10.31
N GLU A 175 11.86 -4.19 -11.60
CA GLU A 175 11.11 -3.34 -12.51
C GLU A 175 10.02 -4.19 -13.17
N MET A 176 8.79 -3.71 -13.09
CA MET A 176 7.58 -4.37 -13.62
C MET A 176 7.02 -3.52 -14.75
N SER A 177 7.08 -4.01 -15.98
CA SER A 177 6.50 -3.36 -17.17
C SER A 177 5.16 -3.98 -17.49
N LEU A 178 4.07 -3.25 -17.21
CA LEU A 178 2.69 -3.69 -17.45
C LEU A 178 2.12 -3.02 -18.68
N ASN A 179 1.63 -3.82 -19.62
CA ASN A 179 0.93 -3.33 -20.79
C ASN A 179 -0.51 -3.86 -20.78
N PHE A 180 -1.45 -2.97 -20.66
CA PHE A 180 -2.88 -3.27 -20.73
C PHE A 180 -3.43 -2.94 -22.11
N PHE A 181 -4.20 -3.86 -22.67
CA PHE A 181 -4.89 -3.69 -23.95
C PHE A 181 -6.39 -3.80 -23.70
N ILE A 182 -7.09 -2.66 -23.77
CA ILE A 182 -8.51 -2.54 -23.45
C ILE A 182 -9.30 -2.41 -24.73
N GLN A 183 -10.28 -3.28 -24.95
CA GLN A 183 -11.09 -3.23 -26.15
C GLN A 183 -12.02 -2.00 -26.16
N LYS A 184 -11.95 -1.25 -27.26
CA LYS A 184 -12.80 -0.09 -27.56
C LYS A 184 -13.43 -0.29 -28.94
N GLY A 185 -14.56 -1.01 -28.98
CA GLY A 185 -15.18 -1.43 -30.25
C GLY A 185 -14.32 -2.44 -30.99
N GLU A 186 -13.83 -2.10 -32.21
CA GLU A 186 -12.96 -2.97 -33.04
C GLU A 186 -11.46 -2.72 -32.79
N LEU A 187 -11.11 -1.75 -31.95
CA LEU A 187 -9.72 -1.36 -31.63
C LEU A 187 -9.39 -1.66 -30.19
N TYR A 188 -8.10 -1.57 -29.87
CA TYR A 188 -7.59 -1.66 -28.51
C TYR A 188 -6.87 -0.36 -28.13
N GLU A 189 -7.17 0.14 -26.94
CA GLU A 189 -6.39 1.16 -26.28
C GLU A 189 -5.28 0.46 -25.49
N ARG A 190 -4.02 0.90 -25.69
CA ARG A 190 -2.87 0.43 -24.89
C ARG A 190 -2.58 1.44 -23.80
N ILE A 191 -2.46 0.94 -22.57
CA ILE A 191 -1.95 1.67 -21.43
C ILE A 191 -0.69 0.97 -20.96
N GLU A 192 0.36 1.71 -20.68
CA GLU A 192 1.64 1.22 -20.21
C GLU A 192 1.94 1.82 -18.84
N GLU A 193 2.31 0.96 -17.89
CA GLU A 193 2.73 1.33 -16.54
C GLU A 193 4.07 0.66 -16.25
N ILE A 194 4.96 1.41 -15.59
CA ILE A 194 6.23 0.89 -15.10
C ILE A 194 6.24 1.10 -13.59
N HIS A 195 6.47 0.03 -12.85
CA HIS A 195 6.58 0.02 -11.41
C HIS A 195 7.94 -0.52 -11.00
N GLU A 196 8.50 0.03 -9.93
CA GLU A 196 9.73 -0.45 -9.34
C GLU A 196 9.49 -0.72 -7.86
N GLU A 197 9.86 -1.91 -7.41
CA GLU A 197 9.77 -2.32 -6.02
C GLU A 197 11.11 -2.87 -5.55
N ARG A 198 11.53 -2.43 -4.35
CA ARG A 198 12.72 -2.94 -3.69
C ARG A 198 12.39 -4.07 -2.73
N ALA A 199 13.21 -5.12 -2.78
CA ALA A 199 13.21 -6.21 -1.82
C ALA A 199 13.86 -5.77 -0.50
N TYR A 200 13.07 -5.75 0.57
CA TYR A 200 13.56 -5.46 1.91
C TYR A 200 13.59 -6.73 2.76
N GLU A 201 14.74 -7.01 3.39
CA GLU A 201 14.79 -8.05 4.41
C GLU A 201 14.03 -7.60 5.68
N ALA A 202 13.22 -8.49 6.25
CA ALA A 202 12.40 -8.16 7.42
C ALA A 202 13.24 -7.67 8.62
N ASP A 203 14.39 -8.29 8.86
CA ASP A 203 15.30 -7.89 9.94
C ASP A 203 15.85 -6.48 9.72
N ARG A 204 16.09 -6.07 8.47
CA ARG A 204 16.56 -4.73 8.17
C ARG A 204 15.47 -3.68 8.43
N LEU A 205 14.22 -3.97 8.06
CA LEU A 205 13.08 -3.10 8.40
C LEU A 205 12.88 -2.97 9.92
N ILE A 206 13.05 -4.07 10.67
CA ILE A 206 12.98 -4.04 12.12
C ILE A 206 14.09 -3.16 12.73
N GLU A 207 15.31 -3.21 12.19
CA GLU A 207 16.42 -2.35 12.61
C GLU A 207 16.07 -0.87 12.38
N MET A 208 15.58 -0.52 11.18
CA MET A 208 15.17 0.84 10.83
C MET A 208 14.04 1.35 11.75
N LEU A 209 13.04 0.51 12.05
CA LEU A 209 11.96 0.84 12.98
C LEU A 209 12.51 1.12 14.40
N LYS A 210 13.43 0.31 14.90
CA LYS A 210 14.09 0.53 16.19
C LYS A 210 14.89 1.83 16.21
N ASN A 211 15.60 2.13 15.13
CA ASN A 211 16.35 3.37 14.97
C ASN A 211 15.42 4.61 14.95
N ALA A 212 14.20 4.45 14.46
CA ALA A 212 13.17 5.49 14.52
C ALA A 212 12.53 5.65 15.91
N GLY A 213 12.75 4.74 16.84
CA GLY A 213 12.27 4.80 18.22
C GLY A 213 11.17 3.81 18.60
N PHE A 214 10.73 2.97 17.67
CA PHE A 214 9.73 1.94 17.95
C PHE A 214 10.32 0.80 18.78
N ASN A 215 9.59 0.40 19.81
CA ASN A 215 10.06 -0.65 20.75
C ASN A 215 9.33 -1.98 20.58
N LYS A 216 8.14 -1.96 19.98
CA LYS A 216 7.34 -3.17 19.77
C LYS A 216 7.03 -3.35 18.29
N VAL A 217 7.57 -4.42 17.71
CA VAL A 217 7.35 -4.83 16.34
C VAL A 217 6.90 -6.28 16.33
N ILE A 218 5.74 -6.56 15.75
CA ILE A 218 5.19 -7.89 15.57
C ILE A 218 5.04 -8.12 14.06
N LEU A 219 5.41 -9.31 13.61
CA LEU A 219 5.32 -9.72 12.22
C LEU A 219 4.29 -10.84 12.08
N CYS A 220 3.51 -10.80 11.03
CA CYS A 220 2.66 -11.92 10.65
C CYS A 220 2.57 -12.09 9.13
N ASP A 221 2.10 -13.27 8.73
CA ASP A 221 1.86 -13.64 7.36
C ASP A 221 0.53 -13.02 6.88
N ASP A 222 0.60 -12.16 5.90
CA ASP A 222 -0.52 -11.59 5.13
C ASP A 222 -1.79 -11.24 5.94
N TYR A 223 -1.66 -10.41 6.97
CA TYR A 223 -2.80 -9.99 7.82
C TYR A 223 -3.59 -11.14 8.48
N THR A 224 -2.96 -12.32 8.63
CA THR A 224 -3.63 -13.49 9.21
C THR A 224 -3.39 -13.65 10.72
N GLY A 225 -2.39 -12.97 11.25
CA GLY A 225 -1.88 -13.17 12.60
C GLY A 225 -1.03 -14.44 12.77
N ASN A 226 -0.85 -15.24 11.72
CA ASN A 226 0.06 -16.38 11.73
C ASN A 226 1.52 -15.92 11.68
N PRO A 227 2.46 -16.69 12.25
CA PRO A 227 3.88 -16.35 12.14
C PRO A 227 4.36 -16.43 10.68
N ILE A 228 5.29 -15.55 10.31
CA ILE A 228 5.97 -15.59 9.01
C ILE A 228 6.75 -16.89 8.84
N GLN A 229 6.88 -17.33 7.59
CA GLN A 229 7.61 -18.53 7.18
C GLN A 229 8.59 -18.18 6.05
N GLU A 230 9.45 -19.13 5.68
CA GLU A 230 10.44 -18.95 4.62
C GLU A 230 9.83 -18.53 3.27
N LEU A 231 8.63 -19.02 2.97
CA LEU A 231 7.91 -18.76 1.71
C LEU A 231 6.76 -17.75 1.88
N THR A 232 6.72 -17.00 2.97
CA THR A 232 5.74 -15.92 3.14
C THR A 232 5.94 -14.87 2.04
N GLU A 233 4.88 -14.60 1.27
CA GLU A 233 4.94 -13.67 0.15
C GLU A 233 4.69 -12.22 0.58
N ARG A 234 3.83 -12.01 1.57
CA ARG A 234 3.49 -10.69 2.14
C ARG A 234 3.71 -10.70 3.64
N ILE A 235 4.55 -9.80 4.12
CA ILE A 235 4.84 -9.67 5.55
C ILE A 235 4.12 -8.44 6.07
N THR A 236 3.23 -8.63 7.05
CA THR A 236 2.55 -7.53 7.75
C THR A 236 3.29 -7.20 9.03
N PHE A 237 3.53 -5.91 9.24
CA PHE A 237 4.18 -5.34 10.42
C PHE A 237 3.16 -4.61 11.28
N ILE A 238 3.10 -4.94 12.57
CA ILE A 238 2.31 -4.24 13.57
C ILE A 238 3.28 -3.58 14.54
N VAL A 239 3.31 -2.26 14.52
CA VAL A 239 4.37 -1.46 15.14
C VAL A 239 3.78 -0.50 16.15
N ARG A 240 4.38 -0.45 17.37
CA ARG A 240 3.98 0.46 18.44
C ARG A 240 5.20 1.13 19.08
N LYS A 241 4.98 2.31 19.64
CA LYS A 241 6.02 3.04 20.39
C LYS A 241 6.48 2.29 21.64
N ARG A 242 5.57 1.56 22.31
CA ARG A 242 5.81 0.84 23.57
C ARG A 242 5.20 -0.55 23.60
#